data_1c479380472c7ff6ba5fce29bb9bf535
#
_entry.id   1c479380472c7ff6ba5fce29bb9bf535
#
_cell.length_a   1.000
_cell.length_b   1.000
_cell.length_c   1.000
_cell.angle_alpha   90.00
_cell.angle_beta   90.00
_cell.angle_gamma   90.00
#
_symmetry.space_group_name_H-M   'P 1'
#
loop_
_entity.id
_entity.type
_entity.pdbx_description
1 polymer ?
#
loop_
_entity_poly.entity_id
_entity_poly.type
_entity_poly.pdbx_seq_one_letter_code
_entity_poly.pdbx_strand_id
1 'polypeptide(L)'
;MAKMNLLDRAIAAVSPVRAVRRAAARTALEFVNSGYGNYGANLTKKSMRGWMYHGGSPKEDIEDNLDVLRQRSRDAYMGIPTASAALKTMRTNVVAGGLMPSPQIDADYLRLTNEQAEALQAQILREFALWADTPVCDADRVDNFYKLQQLAFLSYLMNGDAFALLPMKEQPGQPYSLRVRVIEADRVCSPDGYDRLVPCEVKGHKVHSIVQGVETDADGMVIAYWICNQHPLSSLSNQAGALEWTRVEAYGSSGRPNVLHVMNRERAGQRRGVPILAPVLEALKQLGRYTEAEITAAVISAMF
;
A
#
# COMPACT_ATOMS: atom_id res chain seq x y z
N MET A 1 17.93 -32.12 35.33
CA MET A 1 17.51 -33.53 35.30
C MET A 1 15.99 -33.58 35.17
N ALA A 2 15.45 -34.10 34.07
CA ALA A 2 14.01 -34.23 33.88
C ALA A 2 13.39 -35.06 34.99
N LYS A 3 12.35 -34.57 35.67
CA LYS A 3 11.65 -35.28 36.73
C LYS A 3 10.99 -36.56 36.12
N MET A 4 11.50 -37.73 36.47
CA MET A 4 10.88 -38.99 36.08
C MET A 4 9.48 -39.07 36.70
N ASN A 5 8.46 -39.28 35.86
CA ASN A 5 7.10 -39.51 36.36
C ASN A 5 6.92 -40.98 36.83
N LEU A 6 5.80 -41.29 37.49
CA LEU A 6 5.52 -42.62 38.05
C LEU A 6 5.60 -43.73 37.00
N LEU A 7 5.17 -43.48 35.78
CA LEU A 7 5.25 -44.45 34.65
C LEU A 7 6.70 -44.71 34.23
N ASP A 8 7.54 -43.68 34.23
CA ASP A 8 8.95 -43.84 33.86
C ASP A 8 9.73 -44.62 34.93
N ARG A 9 9.38 -44.44 36.20
CA ARG A 9 9.94 -45.24 37.30
C ARG A 9 9.54 -46.70 37.19
N ALA A 10 8.27 -47.00 36.87
CA ALA A 10 7.80 -48.36 36.66
C ALA A 10 8.49 -49.03 35.46
N ILE A 11 8.65 -48.33 34.34
CA ILE A 11 9.34 -48.83 33.16
C ILE A 11 10.84 -49.01 33.43
N ALA A 12 11.47 -48.12 34.21
CA ALA A 12 12.88 -48.26 34.59
C ALA A 12 13.15 -49.51 35.46
N ALA A 13 12.19 -49.89 36.30
CA ALA A 13 12.29 -51.10 37.12
C ALA A 13 12.21 -52.39 36.30
N VAL A 14 11.43 -52.39 35.19
CA VAL A 14 11.21 -53.56 34.33
C VAL A 14 12.21 -53.61 33.14
N SER A 15 12.55 -52.47 32.58
CA SER A 15 13.44 -52.37 31.41
C SER A 15 14.19 -51.03 31.38
N PRO A 16 15.43 -50.97 31.95
CA PRO A 16 16.21 -49.73 32.01
C PRO A 16 16.48 -49.12 30.62
N VAL A 17 16.70 -49.94 29.60
CA VAL A 17 16.94 -49.50 28.21
C VAL A 17 15.75 -48.76 27.62
N ARG A 18 14.53 -49.23 27.88
CA ARG A 18 13.30 -48.56 27.43
C ARG A 18 13.06 -47.26 28.18
N ALA A 19 13.40 -47.20 29.45
CA ALA A 19 13.31 -45.99 30.26
C ALA A 19 14.27 -44.89 29.74
N VAL A 20 15.51 -45.24 29.40
CA VAL A 20 16.51 -44.32 28.81
C VAL A 20 16.05 -43.82 27.45
N ARG A 21 15.52 -44.72 26.58
CA ARG A 21 15.00 -44.29 25.27
C ARG A 21 13.81 -43.30 25.41
N ARG A 22 12.91 -43.54 26.36
CA ARG A 22 11.79 -42.63 26.65
C ARG A 22 12.26 -41.28 27.21
N ALA A 23 13.24 -41.32 28.13
CA ALA A 23 13.82 -40.05 28.65
C ALA A 23 14.52 -39.26 27.54
N ALA A 24 15.31 -39.92 26.70
CA ALA A 24 15.96 -39.30 25.55
C ALA A 24 14.92 -38.73 24.57
N ALA A 25 13.84 -39.45 24.26
CA ALA A 25 12.77 -38.99 23.41
C ALA A 25 12.01 -37.78 23.99
N ARG A 26 11.82 -37.73 25.31
CA ARG A 26 11.26 -36.54 26.00
C ARG A 26 12.19 -35.34 25.94
N THR A 27 13.47 -35.55 26.24
CA THR A 27 14.47 -34.47 26.14
C THR A 27 14.55 -33.96 24.69
N ALA A 28 14.51 -34.84 23.70
CA ALA A 28 14.44 -34.44 22.31
C ALA A 28 13.17 -33.66 21.98
N LEU A 29 11.99 -34.03 22.49
CA LEU A 29 10.74 -33.29 22.37
C LEU A 29 10.77 -31.91 23.08
N GLU A 30 11.42 -31.86 24.26
CA GLU A 30 11.65 -30.60 24.96
C GLU A 30 12.59 -29.66 24.17
N PHE A 31 13.62 -30.20 23.52
CA PHE A 31 14.51 -29.46 22.61
C PHE A 31 13.79 -28.99 21.36
N VAL A 32 12.96 -29.81 20.76
CA VAL A 32 12.16 -29.44 19.57
C VAL A 32 11.14 -28.35 19.90
N ASN A 33 10.64 -28.32 21.14
CA ASN A 33 9.69 -27.31 21.63
C ASN A 33 10.38 -26.17 22.43
N SER A 34 11.69 -25.96 22.27
CA SER A 34 12.38 -24.84 22.92
C SER A 34 12.15 -23.51 22.17
N GLY A 35 12.33 -22.39 22.88
CA GLY A 35 12.22 -21.05 22.27
C GLY A 35 10.81 -20.77 21.71
N TYR A 36 10.73 -20.24 20.50
CA TYR A 36 9.45 -19.88 19.85
C TYR A 36 8.50 -21.08 19.66
N GLY A 37 9.00 -22.32 19.64
CA GLY A 37 8.18 -23.54 19.61
C GLY A 37 7.27 -23.71 20.86
N ASN A 38 7.60 -23.04 21.97
CA ASN A 38 6.75 -22.97 23.15
C ASN A 38 5.74 -21.82 23.14
N TYR A 39 5.84 -20.90 22.19
CA TYR A 39 5.02 -19.69 22.07
C TYR A 39 4.27 -19.64 20.73
N GLY A 40 4.54 -18.66 19.91
CA GLY A 40 3.82 -18.41 18.67
C GLY A 40 3.93 -19.52 17.61
N ALA A 41 5.04 -20.26 17.56
CA ALA A 41 5.25 -21.36 16.63
C ALA A 41 4.72 -22.73 17.11
N ASN A 42 3.97 -22.76 18.21
CA ASN A 42 3.44 -24.01 18.76
C ASN A 42 2.20 -24.48 18.01
N LEU A 43 2.26 -25.67 17.44
CA LEU A 43 1.18 -26.27 16.64
C LEU A 43 0.13 -27.04 17.47
N THR A 44 0.45 -27.39 18.72
CA THR A 44 -0.38 -28.28 19.56
C THR A 44 -1.13 -27.55 20.68
N LYS A 45 -0.74 -26.32 21.00
CA LYS A 45 -1.38 -25.52 22.03
C LYS A 45 -2.85 -25.26 21.70
N LYS A 46 -3.74 -25.37 22.70
CA LYS A 46 -5.18 -25.11 22.50
C LYS A 46 -5.47 -23.73 21.93
N SER A 47 -4.72 -22.70 22.39
CA SER A 47 -4.84 -21.32 21.92
C SER A 47 -4.38 -21.11 20.47
N MET A 48 -3.60 -22.04 19.92
CA MET A 48 -3.07 -22.01 18.54
C MET A 48 -3.77 -23.02 17.62
N ARG A 49 -4.70 -23.83 18.17
CA ARG A 49 -5.42 -24.81 17.38
C ARG A 49 -6.29 -24.15 16.33
N GLY A 50 -6.17 -24.57 15.08
CA GLY A 50 -6.90 -24.00 13.95
C GLY A 50 -6.24 -22.78 13.32
N TRP A 51 -5.18 -22.24 13.92
CA TRP A 51 -4.37 -21.19 13.27
C TRP A 51 -3.43 -21.84 12.26
N MET A 52 -3.87 -21.82 11.01
CA MET A 52 -3.07 -22.35 9.90
C MET A 52 -1.89 -21.41 9.63
N TYR A 53 -0.74 -22.00 9.32
CA TYR A 53 0.45 -21.25 8.91
C TYR A 53 0.67 -21.49 7.41
N HIS A 54 0.60 -20.41 6.64
CA HIS A 54 0.94 -20.40 5.24
C HIS A 54 1.94 -19.25 5.03
N GLY A 55 3.06 -19.57 4.42
CA GLY A 55 4.04 -18.57 4.01
C GLY A 55 3.90 -18.36 2.51
N GLY A 56 3.57 -17.13 2.11
CA GLY A 56 3.53 -16.72 0.71
C GLY A 56 4.53 -15.60 0.43
N SER A 57 4.80 -15.36 -0.83
CA SER A 57 5.50 -14.16 -1.30
C SER A 57 4.61 -12.91 -1.06
N PRO A 58 5.17 -11.69 -1.08
CA PRO A 58 4.37 -10.47 -1.06
C PRO A 58 3.30 -10.44 -2.15
N LYS A 59 3.56 -11.07 -3.31
CA LYS A 59 2.58 -11.19 -4.37
C LYS A 59 1.36 -11.98 -3.93
N GLU A 60 1.56 -13.18 -3.38
CA GLU A 60 0.46 -14.09 -2.98
C GLU A 60 -0.31 -13.57 -1.77
N ASP A 61 0.41 -13.05 -0.76
CA ASP A 61 -0.21 -12.61 0.49
C ASP A 61 -0.90 -11.24 0.35
N ILE A 62 -0.38 -10.36 -0.50
CA ILE A 62 -0.82 -8.96 -0.61
C ILE A 62 -1.40 -8.68 -1.99
N GLU A 63 -0.57 -8.78 -3.05
CA GLU A 63 -0.88 -8.17 -4.36
C GLU A 63 -2.04 -8.88 -5.06
N ASP A 64 -2.18 -10.19 -4.93
CA ASP A 64 -3.29 -10.96 -5.48
C ASP A 64 -4.64 -10.67 -4.79
N ASN A 65 -4.60 -10.08 -3.59
CA ASN A 65 -5.79 -9.70 -2.81
C ASN A 65 -6.18 -8.22 -2.97
N LEU A 66 -5.34 -7.39 -3.59
CA LEU A 66 -5.52 -5.93 -3.59
C LEU A 66 -6.78 -5.46 -4.28
N ASP A 67 -7.20 -6.09 -5.38
CA ASP A 67 -8.39 -5.67 -6.12
C ASP A 67 -9.64 -5.72 -5.23
N VAL A 68 -9.77 -6.80 -4.45
CA VAL A 68 -10.88 -6.95 -3.51
C VAL A 68 -10.74 -5.99 -2.32
N LEU A 69 -9.53 -5.84 -1.78
CA LEU A 69 -9.29 -4.96 -0.63
C LEU A 69 -9.56 -3.49 -0.97
N ARG A 70 -9.13 -3.00 -2.14
CA ARG A 70 -9.40 -1.64 -2.61
C ARG A 70 -10.87 -1.36 -2.79
N GLN A 71 -11.59 -2.27 -3.45
CA GLN A 71 -13.03 -2.13 -3.66
C GLN A 71 -13.78 -2.08 -2.33
N ARG A 72 -13.46 -2.99 -1.39
CA ARG A 72 -14.08 -3.00 -0.05
C ARG A 72 -13.69 -1.78 0.78
N SER A 73 -12.46 -1.30 0.67
CA SER A 73 -12.01 -0.09 1.35
C SER A 73 -12.76 1.15 0.86
N ARG A 74 -12.97 1.27 -0.45
CA ARG A 74 -13.80 2.35 -1.04
C ARG A 74 -15.27 2.24 -0.65
N ASP A 75 -15.83 1.02 -0.67
CA ASP A 75 -17.20 0.78 -0.20
C ASP A 75 -17.36 1.20 1.27
N ALA A 76 -16.42 0.81 2.12
CA ALA A 76 -16.39 1.22 3.53
C ALA A 76 -16.28 2.74 3.70
N TYR A 77 -15.42 3.41 2.90
CA TYR A 77 -15.29 4.86 2.93
C TYR A 77 -16.58 5.57 2.52
N MET A 78 -17.30 5.06 1.51
CA MET A 78 -18.53 5.66 1.03
C MET A 78 -19.74 5.33 1.92
N GLY A 79 -19.81 4.11 2.46
CA GLY A 79 -21.00 3.58 3.13
C GLY A 79 -20.93 3.51 4.66
N ILE A 80 -19.74 3.59 5.27
CA ILE A 80 -19.57 3.48 6.73
C ILE A 80 -19.06 4.80 7.30
N PRO A 81 -19.88 5.55 8.04
CA PRO A 81 -19.54 6.89 8.54
C PRO A 81 -18.25 6.91 9.38
N THR A 82 -18.03 5.91 10.21
CA THR A 82 -16.82 5.79 11.04
C THR A 82 -15.55 5.65 10.18
N ALA A 83 -15.60 4.85 9.13
CA ALA A 83 -14.47 4.68 8.21
C ALA A 83 -14.18 5.99 7.45
N SER A 84 -15.22 6.63 6.94
CA SER A 84 -15.12 7.93 6.26
C SER A 84 -14.53 9.01 7.19
N ALA A 85 -15.01 9.09 8.43
CA ALA A 85 -14.53 10.05 9.43
C ALA A 85 -13.05 9.81 9.75
N ALA A 86 -12.65 8.54 9.95
CA ALA A 86 -11.26 8.18 10.25
C ALA A 86 -10.32 8.63 9.12
N LEU A 87 -10.60 8.28 7.86
CA LEU A 87 -9.74 8.66 6.73
C LEU A 87 -9.70 10.17 6.50
N LYS A 88 -10.83 10.88 6.66
CA LYS A 88 -10.87 12.33 6.55
C LYS A 88 -10.08 13.02 7.67
N THR A 89 -10.17 12.51 8.89
CA THR A 89 -9.39 13.02 10.03
C THR A 89 -7.90 12.82 9.80
N MET A 90 -7.48 11.63 9.35
CA MET A 90 -6.07 11.38 9.01
C MET A 90 -5.58 12.33 7.91
N ARG A 91 -6.35 12.53 6.84
CA ARG A 91 -6.02 13.48 5.79
C ARG A 91 -5.86 14.90 6.34
N THR A 92 -6.79 15.34 7.18
CA THR A 92 -6.76 16.69 7.76
C THR A 92 -5.57 16.87 8.70
N ASN A 93 -5.24 15.86 9.50
CA ASN A 93 -4.13 15.95 10.45
C ASN A 93 -2.74 15.89 9.79
N VAL A 94 -2.61 15.19 8.66
CA VAL A 94 -1.32 15.01 7.98
C VAL A 94 -1.08 16.08 6.92
N VAL A 95 -2.06 16.34 6.06
CA VAL A 95 -1.91 17.26 4.93
C VAL A 95 -2.49 18.64 5.24
N ALA A 96 -3.51 18.72 6.12
CA ALA A 96 -4.21 19.95 6.46
C ALA A 96 -4.61 20.78 5.22
N GLY A 97 -4.17 22.01 5.13
CA GLY A 97 -4.35 22.91 3.98
C GLY A 97 -3.39 22.66 2.81
N GLY A 98 -2.46 21.73 2.95
CA GLY A 98 -1.39 21.42 2.00
C GLY A 98 -0.01 21.64 2.60
N LEU A 99 0.94 20.82 2.18
CA LEU A 99 2.34 20.92 2.60
C LEU A 99 3.06 21.96 1.73
N MET A 100 3.76 22.86 2.38
CA MET A 100 4.56 23.90 1.71
C MET A 100 6.06 23.56 1.82
N PRO A 101 6.87 23.86 0.82
CA PRO A 101 8.31 23.71 0.92
C PRO A 101 8.88 24.69 1.95
N SER A 102 9.91 24.26 2.67
CA SER A 102 10.73 25.08 3.52
C SER A 102 12.18 24.97 3.04
N PRO A 103 12.59 25.78 2.07
CA PRO A 103 13.94 25.71 1.54
C PRO A 103 14.96 26.10 2.62
N GLN A 104 15.97 25.26 2.81
CA GLN A 104 17.09 25.52 3.69
C GLN A 104 18.36 25.46 2.84
N ILE A 105 18.88 26.65 2.53
CA ILE A 105 20.06 26.80 1.68
C ILE A 105 21.29 26.85 2.57
N ASP A 106 22.24 25.94 2.32
CA ASP A 106 23.56 25.96 2.92
C ASP A 106 24.40 27.06 2.23
N ALA A 107 24.49 28.21 2.90
CA ALA A 107 25.19 29.37 2.39
C ALA A 107 26.72 29.10 2.23
N ASP A 108 27.31 28.36 3.17
CA ASP A 108 28.74 28.07 3.16
C ASP A 108 29.09 27.13 2.00
N TYR A 109 28.30 26.06 1.79
CA TYR A 109 28.49 25.13 0.68
C TYR A 109 28.38 25.80 -0.69
N LEU A 110 27.39 26.69 -0.85
CA LEU A 110 27.18 27.42 -2.10
C LEU A 110 28.02 28.69 -2.22
N ARG A 111 28.83 29.01 -1.22
CA ARG A 111 29.64 30.22 -1.16
C ARG A 111 28.82 31.53 -1.34
N LEU A 112 27.65 31.55 -0.72
CA LEU A 112 26.76 32.69 -0.68
C LEU A 112 26.92 33.45 0.63
N THR A 113 26.56 34.73 0.64
CA THR A 113 26.32 35.45 1.90
C THR A 113 24.97 35.00 2.50
N ASN A 114 24.76 35.21 3.79
CA ASN A 114 23.48 34.90 4.43
C ASN A 114 22.33 35.67 3.76
N GLU A 115 22.54 36.92 3.41
CA GLU A 115 21.56 37.77 2.69
C GLU A 115 21.20 37.20 1.30
N GLN A 116 22.21 36.68 0.57
CA GLN A 116 21.98 36.02 -0.72
C GLN A 116 21.21 34.69 -0.58
N ALA A 117 21.51 33.91 0.46
CA ALA A 117 20.80 32.65 0.76
C ALA A 117 19.34 32.94 1.13
N GLU A 118 19.06 33.95 1.97
CA GLU A 118 17.70 34.35 2.33
C GLU A 118 16.92 34.87 1.11
N ALA A 119 17.56 35.70 0.26
CA ALA A 119 16.93 36.18 -0.96
C ALA A 119 16.57 35.04 -1.92
N LEU A 120 17.45 34.04 -2.06
CA LEU A 120 17.21 32.88 -2.90
C LEU A 120 16.08 32.00 -2.32
N GLN A 121 16.03 31.78 -0.99
CA GLN A 121 14.92 31.08 -0.33
C GLN A 121 13.59 31.80 -0.58
N ALA A 122 13.55 33.12 -0.42
CA ALA A 122 12.35 33.89 -0.67
C ALA A 122 11.92 33.83 -2.14
N GLN A 123 12.88 33.80 -3.09
CA GLN A 123 12.58 33.61 -4.50
C GLN A 123 11.98 32.24 -4.78
N ILE A 124 12.57 31.16 -4.25
CA ILE A 124 12.05 29.78 -4.41
C ILE A 124 10.61 29.71 -3.92
N LEU A 125 10.32 30.25 -2.75
CA LEU A 125 8.96 30.23 -2.19
C LEU A 125 7.96 30.99 -3.07
N ARG A 126 8.35 32.17 -3.59
CA ARG A 126 7.50 32.93 -4.48
C ARG A 126 7.22 32.24 -5.79
N GLU A 127 8.25 31.67 -6.44
CA GLU A 127 8.10 30.92 -7.68
C GLU A 127 7.25 29.66 -7.49
N PHE A 128 7.47 28.97 -6.37
CA PHE A 128 6.65 27.81 -6.00
C PHE A 128 5.17 28.21 -5.81
N ALA A 129 4.89 29.30 -5.09
CA ALA A 129 3.53 29.77 -4.88
C ALA A 129 2.82 30.13 -6.19
N LEU A 130 3.51 30.81 -7.12
CA LEU A 130 2.97 31.14 -8.45
C LEU A 130 2.52 29.88 -9.23
N TRP A 131 3.22 28.76 -9.05
CA TRP A 131 2.86 27.49 -9.67
C TRP A 131 1.79 26.72 -8.85
N ALA A 132 1.95 26.64 -7.52
CA ALA A 132 1.18 25.76 -6.64
C ALA A 132 -0.22 26.29 -6.32
N ASP A 133 -0.40 27.62 -6.20
CA ASP A 133 -1.66 28.24 -5.76
C ASP A 133 -2.74 28.23 -6.85
N THR A 134 -2.35 27.99 -8.09
CA THR A 134 -3.26 28.01 -9.24
C THR A 134 -3.53 26.61 -9.79
N PRO A 135 -4.70 26.36 -10.43
CA PRO A 135 -4.98 25.09 -11.10
C PRO A 135 -4.07 24.78 -12.31
N VAL A 136 -3.15 25.67 -12.64
CA VAL A 136 -2.20 25.46 -13.74
C VAL A 136 -1.23 24.32 -13.44
N CYS A 137 -0.92 24.06 -12.16
CA CYS A 137 -0.10 22.92 -11.76
C CYS A 137 -0.79 21.58 -12.02
N ASP A 138 -2.12 21.53 -12.08
CA ASP A 138 -2.90 20.35 -12.37
C ASP A 138 -3.00 20.11 -13.89
N ALA A 139 -2.72 18.88 -14.32
CA ALA A 139 -2.87 18.51 -15.73
C ALA A 139 -4.33 18.53 -16.19
N ASP A 140 -5.28 18.31 -15.28
CA ASP A 140 -6.72 18.33 -15.52
C ASP A 140 -7.34 19.71 -15.26
N ARG A 141 -6.57 20.66 -14.69
CA ARG A 141 -6.93 22.07 -14.41
C ARG A 141 -8.14 22.23 -13.48
N VAL A 142 -8.28 21.37 -12.52
CA VAL A 142 -9.37 21.39 -11.56
C VAL A 142 -8.90 21.93 -10.22
N ASP A 143 -7.78 21.42 -9.72
CA ASP A 143 -7.30 21.67 -8.38
C ASP A 143 -5.94 22.37 -8.35
N ASN A 144 -5.66 23.09 -7.26
CA ASN A 144 -4.32 23.58 -6.98
C ASN A 144 -3.46 22.46 -6.36
N PHE A 145 -2.15 22.71 -6.22
CA PHE A 145 -1.22 21.68 -5.75
C PHE A 145 -1.55 21.15 -4.35
N TYR A 146 -2.07 21.97 -3.48
CA TYR A 146 -2.42 21.58 -2.10
C TYR A 146 -3.62 20.62 -2.06
N LYS A 147 -4.60 20.82 -2.92
CA LYS A 147 -5.72 19.90 -3.07
C LYS A 147 -5.30 18.59 -3.75
N LEU A 148 -4.37 18.65 -4.70
CA LEU A 148 -3.77 17.45 -5.29
C LEU A 148 -3.03 16.61 -4.25
N GLN A 149 -2.33 17.24 -3.29
CA GLN A 149 -1.72 16.53 -2.16
C GLN A 149 -2.79 15.84 -1.28
N GLN A 150 -3.89 16.53 -0.97
CA GLN A 150 -5.00 15.95 -0.21
C GLN A 150 -5.63 14.77 -0.94
N LEU A 151 -5.81 14.88 -2.26
CA LEU A 151 -6.33 13.82 -3.11
C LEU A 151 -5.39 12.62 -3.15
N ALA A 152 -4.10 12.84 -3.36
CA ALA A 152 -3.09 11.79 -3.38
C ALA A 152 -3.00 11.07 -2.03
N PHE A 153 -3.02 11.81 -0.92
CA PHE A 153 -2.99 11.22 0.42
C PHE A 153 -4.26 10.41 0.72
N LEU A 154 -5.43 10.89 0.32
CA LEU A 154 -6.67 10.12 0.46
C LEU A 154 -6.64 8.85 -0.40
N SER A 155 -6.12 8.92 -1.63
CA SER A 155 -5.90 7.73 -2.47
C SER A 155 -4.98 6.73 -1.78
N TYR A 156 -3.85 7.19 -1.23
CA TYR A 156 -2.93 6.37 -0.45
C TYR A 156 -3.63 5.66 0.72
N LEU A 157 -4.41 6.38 1.52
CA LEU A 157 -5.13 5.79 2.66
C LEU A 157 -6.17 4.76 2.22
N MET A 158 -6.93 5.07 1.18
CA MET A 158 -8.08 4.30 0.74
C MET A 158 -7.70 3.10 -0.13
N ASN A 159 -6.69 3.27 -1.00
CA ASN A 159 -6.28 2.26 -1.97
C ASN A 159 -4.95 1.57 -1.63
N GLY A 160 -4.20 2.10 -0.62
CA GLY A 160 -2.88 1.62 -0.22
C GLY A 160 -1.75 2.32 -0.96
N ASP A 161 -2.02 2.90 -2.11
CA ASP A 161 -1.06 3.68 -2.89
C ASP A 161 -1.71 4.84 -3.64
N ALA A 162 -0.88 5.79 -4.05
CA ALA A 162 -1.24 6.89 -4.91
C ALA A 162 -0.21 7.06 -6.02
N PHE A 163 -0.68 7.38 -7.21
CA PHE A 163 0.16 7.63 -8.38
C PHE A 163 -0.05 9.06 -8.87
N ALA A 164 1.03 9.74 -9.17
CA ALA A 164 0.99 11.02 -9.84
C ALA A 164 1.94 11.03 -11.04
N LEU A 165 1.40 11.32 -12.20
CA LEU A 165 2.18 11.59 -13.42
C LEU A 165 2.69 13.03 -13.38
N LEU A 166 3.88 13.24 -13.91
CA LEU A 166 4.54 14.54 -13.99
C LEU A 166 4.78 14.98 -15.46
N PRO A 167 3.70 15.19 -16.25
CA PRO A 167 3.86 15.60 -17.64
C PRO A 167 4.39 17.03 -17.74
N MET A 168 5.30 17.25 -18.69
CA MET A 168 5.76 18.57 -19.09
C MET A 168 4.87 19.06 -20.22
N LYS A 169 4.11 20.13 -19.98
CA LYS A 169 3.22 20.74 -20.97
C LYS A 169 3.51 22.24 -21.06
N GLU A 170 4.12 22.65 -22.15
CA GLU A 170 4.25 24.06 -22.47
C GLU A 170 2.91 24.65 -22.86
N GLN A 171 2.67 25.88 -22.40
CA GLN A 171 1.44 26.60 -22.68
C GLN A 171 1.72 28.09 -22.77
N PRO A 172 1.21 28.77 -23.84
CA PRO A 172 1.36 30.19 -23.98
C PRO A 172 0.90 30.99 -22.73
N GLY A 173 1.72 31.93 -22.28
CA GLY A 173 1.42 32.73 -21.11
C GLY A 173 1.65 32.07 -19.75
N GLN A 174 2.17 30.85 -19.72
CA GLN A 174 2.49 30.11 -18.49
C GLN A 174 4.00 29.89 -18.38
N PRO A 175 4.65 30.36 -17.32
CA PRO A 175 6.11 30.23 -17.17
C PRO A 175 6.55 28.80 -16.81
N TYR A 176 5.64 27.99 -16.24
CA TYR A 176 5.96 26.63 -15.78
C TYR A 176 5.30 25.59 -16.65
N SER A 177 6.08 24.62 -17.11
CA SER A 177 5.59 23.48 -17.95
C SER A 177 5.18 22.27 -17.12
N LEU A 178 5.72 22.13 -15.89
CA LEU A 178 5.42 20.98 -15.04
C LEU A 178 3.94 20.97 -14.65
N ARG A 179 3.32 19.80 -14.83
CA ARG A 179 1.97 19.51 -14.38
C ARG A 179 1.99 18.25 -13.52
N VAL A 180 1.02 18.15 -12.63
CA VAL A 180 0.78 16.95 -11.82
C VAL A 180 -0.57 16.38 -12.22
N ARG A 181 -0.63 15.08 -12.46
CA ARG A 181 -1.89 14.36 -12.66
C ARG A 181 -1.95 13.21 -11.69
N VAL A 182 -2.82 13.31 -10.69
CA VAL A 182 -3.13 12.18 -9.80
C VAL A 182 -3.99 11.19 -10.56
N ILE A 183 -3.60 9.91 -10.54
CA ILE A 183 -4.33 8.81 -11.18
C ILE A 183 -4.90 7.88 -10.13
N GLU A 184 -6.06 7.33 -10.43
CA GLU A 184 -6.68 6.30 -9.60
C GLU A 184 -5.81 5.04 -9.58
N ALA A 185 -5.59 4.46 -8.40
CA ALA A 185 -4.68 3.34 -8.19
C ALA A 185 -5.01 2.10 -9.04
N ASP A 186 -6.30 1.86 -9.32
CA ASP A 186 -6.74 0.74 -10.15
C ASP A 186 -6.43 0.91 -11.64
N ARG A 187 -6.19 2.13 -12.10
CA ARG A 187 -5.76 2.37 -13.49
C ARG A 187 -4.32 1.96 -13.73
N VAL A 188 -3.52 1.85 -12.66
CA VAL A 188 -2.19 1.23 -12.73
C VAL A 188 -2.41 -0.27 -12.53
N CYS A 189 -2.51 -1.00 -13.63
CA CYS A 189 -2.82 -2.43 -13.64
C CYS A 189 -2.11 -3.13 -14.80
N SER A 190 -1.92 -4.42 -14.66
CA SER A 190 -1.26 -5.23 -15.67
C SER A 190 -2.09 -5.27 -16.96
N PRO A 191 -1.45 -5.14 -18.14
CA PRO A 191 -2.16 -5.23 -19.42
C PRO A 191 -2.96 -6.53 -19.54
N ASP A 192 -4.17 -6.40 -20.07
CA ASP A 192 -5.12 -7.49 -20.25
C ASP A 192 -5.54 -8.20 -18.94
N GLY A 193 -5.25 -7.60 -17.76
CA GLY A 193 -5.58 -8.13 -16.44
C GLY A 193 -4.66 -9.25 -15.95
N TYR A 194 -3.53 -9.51 -16.62
CA TYR A 194 -2.63 -10.62 -16.28
C TYR A 194 -1.25 -10.12 -15.85
N ASP A 195 -0.81 -10.54 -14.69
CA ASP A 195 0.57 -10.37 -14.25
C ASP A 195 1.53 -11.23 -15.08
N ARG A 196 2.76 -10.75 -15.23
CA ARG A 196 3.82 -11.42 -15.96
C ARG A 196 5.01 -11.58 -15.03
N LEU A 197 5.33 -12.82 -14.65
CA LEU A 197 6.40 -13.12 -13.69
C LEU A 197 7.70 -13.59 -14.36
N VAL A 198 7.66 -13.78 -15.65
CA VAL A 198 8.79 -14.25 -16.46
C VAL A 198 9.00 -13.30 -17.65
N PRO A 199 10.23 -13.20 -18.17
CA PRO A 199 10.52 -12.35 -19.32
C PRO A 199 9.63 -12.69 -20.51
N CYS A 200 8.97 -11.68 -21.05
CA CYS A 200 8.06 -11.82 -22.18
C CYS A 200 7.97 -10.51 -22.99
N GLU A 201 7.21 -10.53 -24.06
CA GLU A 201 6.86 -9.34 -24.83
C GLU A 201 5.41 -8.93 -24.52
N VAL A 202 5.22 -7.66 -24.19
CA VAL A 202 3.90 -7.08 -23.89
C VAL A 202 3.74 -5.79 -24.68
N LYS A 203 2.72 -5.72 -25.55
CA LYS A 203 2.43 -4.52 -26.37
C LYS A 203 3.67 -3.98 -27.10
N GLY A 204 4.55 -4.85 -27.61
CA GLY A 204 5.78 -4.49 -28.33
C GLY A 204 6.99 -4.11 -27.45
N HIS A 205 6.86 -4.22 -26.13
CA HIS A 205 7.95 -3.99 -25.18
C HIS A 205 8.45 -5.32 -24.60
N LYS A 206 9.78 -5.46 -24.54
CA LYS A 206 10.41 -6.56 -23.80
C LYS A 206 10.39 -6.21 -22.31
N VAL A 207 9.73 -7.02 -21.52
CA VAL A 207 9.56 -6.84 -20.08
C VAL A 207 10.14 -8.02 -19.31
N HIS A 208 10.74 -7.79 -18.15
CA HIS A 208 11.21 -8.86 -17.28
C HIS A 208 10.08 -9.38 -16.39
N SER A 209 9.40 -8.49 -15.68
CA SER A 209 8.18 -8.83 -14.96
C SER A 209 7.24 -7.62 -14.81
N ILE A 210 5.92 -7.89 -14.78
CA ILE A 210 4.88 -6.92 -14.49
C ILE A 210 3.97 -7.53 -13.42
N VAL A 211 3.79 -6.80 -12.32
CA VAL A 211 2.85 -7.19 -11.26
C VAL A 211 2.00 -5.99 -10.90
N GLN A 212 0.69 -6.14 -11.01
CA GLN A 212 -0.29 -5.08 -10.71
C GLN A 212 0.07 -3.74 -11.39
N GLY A 213 0.54 -3.81 -12.66
CA GLY A 213 0.93 -2.66 -13.46
C GLY A 213 2.30 -2.06 -13.18
N VAL A 214 3.06 -2.61 -12.25
CA VAL A 214 4.43 -2.19 -11.94
C VAL A 214 5.40 -3.11 -12.66
N GLU A 215 6.18 -2.54 -13.60
CA GLU A 215 7.20 -3.26 -14.35
C GLU A 215 8.55 -3.14 -13.67
N THR A 216 9.26 -4.26 -13.55
CA THR A 216 10.61 -4.30 -12.97
C THR A 216 11.60 -4.99 -13.89
N ASP A 217 12.86 -4.66 -13.73
CA ASP A 217 13.98 -5.35 -14.34
C ASP A 217 14.34 -6.67 -13.62
N ALA A 218 15.44 -7.28 -14.03
CA ALA A 218 15.95 -8.54 -13.47
C ALA A 218 16.36 -8.43 -12.00
N ASP A 219 16.77 -7.25 -11.57
CA ASP A 219 17.22 -6.98 -10.20
C ASP A 219 16.05 -6.53 -9.29
N GLY A 220 14.83 -6.40 -9.85
CA GLY A 220 13.63 -5.98 -9.14
C GLY A 220 13.45 -4.47 -9.02
N MET A 221 14.26 -3.69 -9.73
CA MET A 221 14.12 -2.24 -9.81
C MET A 221 12.91 -1.86 -10.67
N VAL A 222 12.10 -0.92 -10.21
CA VAL A 222 10.97 -0.42 -10.98
C VAL A 222 11.46 0.44 -12.14
N ILE A 223 11.10 0.03 -13.37
CA ILE A 223 11.52 0.71 -14.60
C ILE A 223 10.37 1.38 -15.32
N ALA A 224 9.14 0.89 -15.17
CA ALA A 224 7.98 1.49 -15.82
C ALA A 224 6.68 1.16 -15.08
N TYR A 225 5.63 1.89 -15.42
CA TYR A 225 4.25 1.67 -14.97
C TYR A 225 3.34 1.51 -16.18
N TRP A 226 2.43 0.54 -16.10
CA TRP A 226 1.40 0.30 -17.10
C TRP A 226 0.10 0.93 -16.64
N ILE A 227 -0.39 1.90 -17.39
CA ILE A 227 -1.52 2.73 -17.02
C ILE A 227 -2.64 2.55 -18.02
N CYS A 228 -3.79 2.10 -17.53
CA CYS A 228 -4.99 1.98 -18.34
C CYS A 228 -5.63 3.36 -18.58
N ASN A 229 -6.14 3.60 -19.78
CA ASN A 229 -6.81 4.84 -20.16
C ASN A 229 -8.04 5.16 -19.31
N GLN A 230 -8.72 4.13 -18.78
CA GLN A 230 -9.91 4.25 -17.91
C GLN A 230 -9.88 3.19 -16.81
N HIS A 231 -10.81 3.29 -15.87
CA HIS A 231 -10.95 2.31 -14.79
C HIS A 231 -11.27 0.91 -15.34
N PRO A 232 -10.48 -0.15 -15.04
CA PRO A 232 -10.65 -1.48 -15.64
C PRO A 232 -12.03 -2.10 -15.42
N LEU A 233 -12.67 -1.79 -14.28
CA LEU A 233 -14.01 -2.28 -13.92
C LEU A 233 -15.14 -1.31 -14.30
N SER A 234 -14.87 -0.30 -15.10
CA SER A 234 -15.92 0.58 -15.63
C SER A 234 -16.87 -0.21 -16.53
N SER A 235 -18.17 0.10 -16.48
CA SER A 235 -19.14 -0.48 -17.40
C SER A 235 -18.81 -0.20 -18.88
N LEU A 236 -18.08 0.87 -19.14
CA LEU A 236 -17.58 1.21 -20.47
C LEU A 236 -16.42 0.31 -20.92
N SER A 237 -15.73 -0.36 -20.00
CA SER A 237 -14.61 -1.27 -20.32
C SER A 237 -15.04 -2.52 -21.08
N ASN A 238 -16.33 -2.86 -21.04
CA ASN A 238 -16.89 -4.00 -21.77
C ASN A 238 -17.04 -3.77 -23.27
N GLN A 239 -16.82 -2.55 -23.76
CA GLN A 239 -16.82 -2.28 -25.20
C GLN A 239 -15.49 -2.75 -25.81
N ALA A 240 -15.55 -3.44 -26.94
CA ALA A 240 -14.37 -3.91 -27.63
C ALA A 240 -13.41 -2.75 -27.97
N GLY A 241 -12.14 -2.87 -27.60
CA GLY A 241 -11.12 -1.83 -27.81
C GLY A 241 -11.19 -0.64 -26.82
N ALA A 242 -12.06 -0.68 -25.81
CA ALA A 242 -12.21 0.42 -24.87
C ALA A 242 -11.02 0.56 -23.89
N LEU A 243 -10.33 -0.55 -23.58
CA LEU A 243 -9.19 -0.55 -22.67
C LEU A 243 -7.88 -0.49 -23.44
N GLU A 244 -7.13 0.56 -23.19
CA GLU A 244 -5.78 0.76 -23.73
C GLU A 244 -4.80 1.00 -22.58
N TRP A 245 -3.62 0.38 -22.66
CA TRP A 245 -2.55 0.56 -21.69
C TRP A 245 -1.40 1.33 -22.30
N THR A 246 -0.98 2.35 -21.59
CA THR A 246 0.22 3.12 -21.92
C THR A 246 1.33 2.72 -20.95
N ARG A 247 2.49 2.33 -21.49
CA ARG A 247 3.71 2.13 -20.70
C ARG A 247 4.37 3.47 -20.47
N VAL A 248 4.54 3.85 -19.20
CA VAL A 248 5.23 5.08 -18.80
C VAL A 248 6.49 4.71 -18.03
N GLU A 249 7.64 5.14 -18.52
CA GLU A 249 8.90 4.92 -17.83
C GLU A 249 8.90 5.63 -16.47
N ALA A 250 9.44 4.97 -15.44
CA ALA A 250 9.48 5.52 -14.08
C ALA A 250 10.29 6.83 -14.04
N TYR A 251 11.36 6.88 -14.82
CA TYR A 251 12.27 8.03 -14.91
C TYR A 251 12.50 8.43 -16.36
N GLY A 252 12.58 9.72 -16.58
CA GLY A 252 12.97 10.27 -17.89
C GLY A 252 14.47 10.18 -18.15
N SER A 253 14.89 10.52 -19.37
CA SER A 253 16.30 10.54 -19.79
C SER A 253 17.21 11.46 -18.94
N SER A 254 16.61 12.45 -18.29
CA SER A 254 17.30 13.36 -17.37
C SER A 254 17.45 12.81 -15.94
N GLY A 255 16.98 11.59 -15.65
CA GLY A 255 16.92 11.00 -14.31
C GLY A 255 15.79 11.55 -13.42
N ARG A 256 14.94 12.45 -13.94
CA ARG A 256 13.78 12.95 -13.20
C ARG A 256 12.63 11.95 -13.27
N PRO A 257 11.84 11.77 -12.19
CA PRO A 257 10.69 10.87 -12.20
C PRO A 257 9.60 11.37 -13.17
N ASN A 258 9.05 10.47 -13.95
CA ASN A 258 7.82 10.71 -14.73
C ASN A 258 6.58 10.32 -13.93
N VAL A 259 6.75 9.39 -12.98
CA VAL A 259 5.69 8.88 -12.12
C VAL A 259 6.17 8.94 -10.67
N LEU A 260 5.38 9.55 -9.80
CA LEU A 260 5.54 9.42 -8.36
C LEU A 260 4.59 8.31 -7.89
N HIS A 261 5.16 7.30 -7.27
CA HIS A 261 4.42 6.22 -6.63
C HIS A 261 4.61 6.33 -5.12
N VAL A 262 3.55 6.71 -4.42
CA VAL A 262 3.53 6.88 -2.97
C VAL A 262 2.81 5.67 -2.37
N MET A 263 3.54 4.86 -1.61
CA MET A 263 3.00 3.69 -0.92
C MET A 263 3.74 3.42 0.39
N ASN A 264 3.10 2.67 1.29
CA ASN A 264 3.77 2.10 2.46
C ASN A 264 4.19 0.66 2.14
N ARG A 265 5.50 0.38 2.22
CA ARG A 265 6.05 -0.97 2.04
C ARG A 265 6.16 -1.65 3.40
N GLU A 266 5.43 -2.73 3.58
CA GLU A 266 5.46 -3.55 4.81
C GLU A 266 6.37 -4.77 4.65
N ARG A 267 6.60 -5.21 3.39
CA ARG A 267 7.45 -6.37 3.08
C ARG A 267 8.43 -6.04 1.95
N ALA A 268 9.65 -6.59 2.05
CA ALA A 268 10.61 -6.53 0.96
C ALA A 268 10.06 -7.22 -0.30
N GLY A 269 10.23 -6.61 -1.46
CA GLY A 269 9.69 -7.12 -2.72
C GLY A 269 8.22 -6.75 -3.00
N GLN A 270 7.52 -6.13 -2.06
CA GLN A 270 6.18 -5.60 -2.28
C GLN A 270 6.22 -4.43 -3.27
N ARG A 271 5.30 -4.43 -4.25
CA ARG A 271 5.24 -3.46 -5.35
C ARG A 271 4.03 -2.55 -5.30
N ARG A 272 3.02 -2.90 -4.54
CA ARG A 272 1.78 -2.13 -4.35
C ARG A 272 1.46 -2.00 -2.87
N GLY A 273 0.88 -0.87 -2.49
CA GLY A 273 0.47 -0.60 -1.12
C GLY A 273 -0.83 -1.32 -0.72
N VAL A 274 -1.05 -1.44 0.60
CA VAL A 274 -2.25 -2.03 1.19
C VAL A 274 -3.14 -0.92 1.74
N PRO A 275 -4.46 -0.91 1.47
CA PRO A 275 -5.39 0.03 2.08
C PRO A 275 -5.29 0.02 3.60
N ILE A 276 -5.27 1.20 4.23
CA ILE A 276 -5.13 1.28 5.70
C ILE A 276 -6.29 0.60 6.44
N LEU A 277 -7.46 0.52 5.80
CA LEU A 277 -8.63 -0.16 6.35
C LEU A 277 -8.57 -1.69 6.23
N ALA A 278 -7.63 -2.25 5.47
CA ALA A 278 -7.58 -3.70 5.19
C ALA A 278 -7.74 -4.58 6.44
N PRO A 279 -7.00 -4.37 7.54
CA PRO A 279 -7.10 -5.23 8.72
C PRO A 279 -8.41 -5.06 9.52
N VAL A 280 -9.15 -3.99 9.28
CA VAL A 280 -10.37 -3.66 10.05
C VAL A 280 -11.65 -3.72 9.23
N LEU A 281 -11.59 -4.05 7.93
CA LEU A 281 -12.75 -4.07 7.03
C LEU A 281 -13.88 -4.96 7.54
N GLU A 282 -13.58 -6.15 8.05
CA GLU A 282 -14.57 -7.08 8.59
C GLU A 282 -15.25 -6.49 9.84
N ALA A 283 -14.45 -5.98 10.77
CA ALA A 283 -14.97 -5.35 11.99
C ALA A 283 -15.83 -4.12 11.69
N LEU A 284 -15.44 -3.29 10.75
CA LEU A 284 -16.22 -2.13 10.29
C LEU A 284 -17.55 -2.57 9.67
N LYS A 285 -17.56 -3.62 8.87
CA LYS A 285 -18.79 -4.18 8.29
C LYS A 285 -19.75 -4.69 9.36
N GLN A 286 -19.22 -5.41 10.36
CA GLN A 286 -20.01 -5.91 11.48
C GLN A 286 -20.57 -4.77 12.34
N LEU A 287 -19.75 -3.74 12.63
CA LEU A 287 -20.16 -2.55 13.37
C LEU A 287 -21.31 -1.83 12.64
N GLY A 288 -21.21 -1.67 11.32
CA GLY A 288 -22.29 -1.07 10.52
C GLY A 288 -23.60 -1.83 10.64
N ARG A 289 -23.55 -3.16 10.52
CA ARG A 289 -24.72 -4.03 10.68
C ARG A 289 -25.33 -3.96 12.09
N TYR A 290 -24.49 -3.96 13.10
CA TYR A 290 -24.92 -3.83 14.49
C TYR A 290 -25.66 -2.49 14.72
N THR A 291 -25.08 -1.39 14.28
CA THR A 291 -25.68 -0.06 14.40
C THR A 291 -27.03 0.02 13.70
N GLU A 292 -27.16 -0.54 12.49
CA GLU A 292 -28.41 -0.60 11.74
C GLU A 292 -29.49 -1.41 12.47
N ALA A 293 -29.09 -2.56 13.03
CA ALA A 293 -30.01 -3.42 13.81
C ALA A 293 -30.49 -2.73 15.08
N GLU A 294 -29.62 -2.04 15.82
CA GLU A 294 -29.97 -1.28 17.03
C GLU A 294 -30.92 -0.12 16.72
N ILE A 295 -30.67 0.63 15.65
CA ILE A 295 -31.57 1.71 15.21
C ILE A 295 -32.95 1.14 14.86
N THR A 296 -33.01 0.02 14.12
CA THR A 296 -34.24 -0.64 13.75
C THR A 296 -34.99 -1.11 15.00
N ALA A 297 -34.34 -1.74 15.95
CA ALA A 297 -34.92 -2.16 17.22
C ALA A 297 -35.49 -0.97 18.02
N ALA A 298 -34.77 0.13 18.11
CA ALA A 298 -35.19 1.35 18.76
C ALA A 298 -36.43 1.96 18.11
N VAL A 299 -36.51 1.99 16.78
CA VAL A 299 -37.67 2.46 16.02
C VAL A 299 -38.89 1.58 16.31
N ILE A 300 -38.73 0.25 16.26
CA ILE A 300 -39.83 -0.68 16.58
C ILE A 300 -40.29 -0.48 18.02
N SER A 301 -39.38 -0.38 18.99
CA SER A 301 -39.75 -0.16 20.40
C SER A 301 -40.43 1.18 20.66
N ALA A 302 -40.17 2.18 19.85
CA ALA A 302 -40.86 3.47 19.94
C ALA A 302 -42.29 3.49 19.33
N MET A 303 -42.64 2.45 18.60
CA MET A 303 -43.98 2.31 17.97
C MET A 303 -44.99 1.57 18.88
N PHE A 304 -44.51 0.95 19.97
CA PHE A 304 -45.30 0.26 20.98
C PHE A 304 -45.22 0.98 22.35
#